data_6b465772e11e66a186c7418f73158f5e
#
_entry.id   6b465772e11e66a186c7418f73158f5e
#
_cell.length_a   1.000
_cell.length_b   1.000
_cell.length_c   1.000
_cell.angle_alpha   90.00
_cell.angle_beta   90.00
_cell.angle_gamma   90.00
#
_symmetry.space_group_name_H-M   'P 1'
#
loop_
_entity.id
_entity.type
_entity.pdbx_description
1 polymer ?
#
loop_
_entity_poly.entity_id
_entity_poly.type
_entity_poly.pdbx_seq_one_letter_code
_entity_poly.pdbx_strand_id
1 'polypeptide(L)'
;MLFTIASAIFFLSLNDGHAQAQTDESRRFEVGGQFSVLNASNGRASVTRVLPCLVPPCPTATSTSEGHETEPGFGARIGYNLTKDFTLEAEGNFFPREREFGGGRKSQALFGVKAGKRFEQAGVFAKARPGFVRFSEGDLSRPRPGIACIAVFPPPAACFEATPKTHFAFDLGGVFEYYPSRRTLIRFDAGDTIIRFGEHRVPIVIDPGSGSGVRQVVVGTAPSETTHNFQGSIGIGVRF
;
A
#
# COMPACT_ATOMS: atom_id res chain seq x y z
N MET A 1 14.43 -19.53 9.81
CA MET A 1 15.19 -18.45 10.42
C MET A 1 14.20 -17.61 11.22
N LEU A 2 14.12 -17.84 12.55
CA LEU A 2 13.14 -17.22 13.44
C LEU A 2 13.56 -15.77 13.71
N PHE A 3 12.72 -14.81 13.33
CA PHE A 3 12.82 -13.43 13.80
C PHE A 3 12.06 -13.31 15.13
N THR A 4 12.82 -13.23 16.21
CA THR A 4 12.31 -12.92 17.55
C THR A 4 11.97 -11.43 17.59
N ILE A 5 10.69 -11.10 17.57
CA ILE A 5 10.23 -9.72 17.80
C ILE A 5 10.32 -9.47 19.30
N ALA A 6 11.31 -8.65 19.70
CA ALA A 6 11.44 -8.15 21.05
C ALA A 6 10.32 -7.16 21.33
N SER A 7 9.35 -7.59 22.14
CA SER A 7 8.25 -6.76 22.64
C SER A 7 8.81 -5.83 23.71
N ALA A 8 9.15 -4.61 23.34
CA ALA A 8 9.51 -3.55 24.28
C ALA A 8 8.21 -2.95 24.87
N ILE A 9 7.76 -3.49 25.97
CA ILE A 9 6.71 -2.89 26.79
C ILE A 9 7.32 -1.69 27.52
N PHE A 10 7.01 -0.50 27.05
CA PHE A 10 7.43 0.75 27.68
C PHE A 10 6.46 1.04 28.84
N PHE A 11 6.87 0.77 30.06
CA PHE A 11 6.18 1.23 31.27
C PHE A 11 6.33 2.77 31.37
N LEU A 12 5.27 3.51 31.11
CA LEU A 12 5.15 4.91 31.43
C LEU A 12 4.91 5.07 32.94
N SER A 13 5.95 5.42 33.69
CA SER A 13 5.80 5.97 35.03
C SER A 13 5.18 7.38 34.92
N LEU A 14 3.95 7.53 35.38
CA LEU A 14 3.30 8.82 35.61
C LEU A 14 4.00 9.51 36.78
N ASN A 15 4.90 10.43 36.51
CA ASN A 15 5.34 11.40 37.49
C ASN A 15 4.51 12.69 37.29
N ASP A 16 3.63 12.96 38.24
CA ASP A 16 2.90 14.21 38.37
C ASP A 16 3.87 15.34 38.72
N GLY A 17 4.45 15.96 37.71
CA GLY A 17 5.13 17.24 37.81
C GLY A 17 4.16 18.34 37.46
N HIS A 18 3.71 19.13 38.43
CA HIS A 18 3.04 20.42 38.22
C HIS A 18 3.92 21.36 37.39
N ALA A 19 3.84 21.28 36.08
CA ALA A 19 4.44 22.25 35.18
C ALA A 19 3.46 23.39 34.96
N GLN A 20 3.89 24.61 35.34
CA GLN A 20 3.24 25.87 35.07
C GLN A 20 2.74 25.92 33.61
N ALA A 21 1.47 26.21 33.44
CA ALA A 21 0.84 26.47 32.17
C ALA A 21 1.43 27.73 31.52
N GLN A 22 2.58 27.57 30.86
CA GLN A 22 2.92 28.47 29.77
C GLN A 22 1.93 28.16 28.66
N THR A 23 1.12 29.14 28.32
CA THR A 23 0.26 29.20 27.13
C THR A 23 1.18 29.18 25.89
N ASP A 24 1.75 28.03 25.59
CA ASP A 24 2.29 27.74 24.28
C ASP A 24 1.05 27.57 23.40
N GLU A 25 0.77 28.60 22.62
CA GLU A 25 -0.31 28.64 21.65
C GLU A 25 -0.04 27.47 20.68
N SER A 26 -0.61 26.32 21.02
CA SER A 26 -0.31 25.07 20.38
C SER A 26 -0.74 25.19 18.91
N ARG A 27 0.24 25.29 18.02
CA ARG A 27 -0.02 25.33 16.58
C ARG A 27 -0.83 24.11 16.20
N ARG A 28 -2.09 24.38 15.86
CA ARG A 28 -3.09 23.32 15.72
C ARG A 28 -3.02 22.63 14.37
N PHE A 29 -2.55 23.35 13.34
CA PHE A 29 -2.51 22.82 11.99
C PHE A 29 -1.10 22.53 11.53
N GLU A 30 -0.96 21.41 10.84
CA GLU A 30 0.25 20.98 10.14
C GLU A 30 -0.11 20.66 8.70
N VAL A 31 0.66 21.18 7.73
CA VAL A 31 0.53 20.86 6.31
C VAL A 31 1.89 20.53 5.79
N GLY A 32 2.02 19.46 5.00
CA GLY A 32 3.30 19.05 4.44
C GLY A 32 3.19 18.28 3.15
N GLY A 33 4.30 18.29 2.40
CA GLY A 33 4.53 17.43 1.25
C GLY A 33 5.53 16.35 1.59
N GLN A 34 5.46 15.22 0.88
CA GLN A 34 6.33 14.08 1.14
C GLN A 34 6.65 13.28 -0.12
N PHE A 35 7.80 12.65 -0.11
CA PHE A 35 8.18 11.56 -0.99
C PHE A 35 7.92 10.25 -0.25
N SER A 36 7.30 9.29 -0.91
CA SER A 36 6.92 8.00 -0.32
C SER A 36 7.42 6.86 -1.18
N VAL A 37 7.74 5.74 -0.54
CA VAL A 37 8.08 4.48 -1.20
C VAL A 37 7.19 3.42 -0.60
N LEU A 38 6.41 2.75 -1.45
CA LEU A 38 5.54 1.64 -1.09
C LEU A 38 6.12 0.36 -1.70
N ASN A 39 6.46 -0.62 -0.88
CA ASN A 39 6.78 -1.97 -1.36
C ASN A 39 5.48 -2.79 -1.37
N ALA A 40 4.78 -2.72 -2.50
CA ALA A 40 3.47 -3.32 -2.67
C ALA A 40 3.59 -4.80 -3.07
N SER A 41 2.85 -5.66 -2.37
CA SER A 41 2.52 -7.00 -2.84
C SER A 41 1.25 -6.91 -3.69
N ASN A 42 1.30 -7.44 -4.91
CA ASN A 42 0.12 -7.50 -5.80
C ASN A 42 -0.78 -8.71 -5.49
N GLY A 43 -0.51 -9.39 -4.38
CA GLY A 43 -1.21 -10.59 -3.98
C GLY A 43 -0.75 -11.83 -4.73
N ARG A 44 -1.40 -12.94 -4.40
CA ARG A 44 -1.15 -14.25 -5.02
C ARG A 44 -2.17 -14.49 -6.12
N ALA A 45 -1.68 -14.57 -7.37
CA ALA A 45 -2.51 -14.87 -8.53
C ALA A 45 -2.31 -16.31 -8.98
N SER A 46 -3.40 -16.98 -9.36
CA SER A 46 -3.36 -18.35 -9.86
C SER A 46 -4.08 -18.51 -11.19
N VAL A 47 -3.54 -19.35 -12.06
CA VAL A 47 -4.21 -19.79 -13.26
C VAL A 47 -4.19 -21.32 -13.33
N THR A 48 -5.35 -21.90 -13.58
CA THR A 48 -5.49 -23.34 -13.81
C THR A 48 -5.69 -23.59 -15.30
N ARG A 49 -4.85 -24.43 -15.87
CA ARG A 49 -4.90 -24.82 -17.28
C ARG A 49 -5.31 -26.28 -17.37
N VAL A 50 -6.23 -26.59 -18.25
CA VAL A 50 -6.56 -27.97 -18.62
C VAL A 50 -5.51 -28.44 -19.63
N LEU A 51 -4.83 -29.53 -19.33
CA LEU A 51 -3.85 -30.12 -20.23
C LEU A 51 -4.56 -30.95 -21.33
N PRO A 52 -4.02 -31.02 -22.56
CA PRO A 52 -4.56 -31.85 -23.61
C PRO A 52 -4.62 -33.31 -23.17
N CYS A 53 -5.77 -33.93 -23.35
CA CYS A 53 -5.95 -35.38 -23.12
C CYS A 53 -6.92 -35.98 -24.14
N LEU A 54 -6.82 -37.28 -24.36
CA LEU A 54 -7.68 -38.03 -25.31
C LEU A 54 -8.96 -38.54 -24.63
N VAL A 55 -8.95 -38.67 -23.30
CA VAL A 55 -10.08 -39.23 -22.53
C VAL A 55 -10.30 -38.41 -21.27
N PRO A 56 -11.51 -37.88 -21.01
CA PRO A 56 -11.85 -37.22 -19.75
C PRO A 56 -11.81 -38.15 -18.52
N PRO A 57 -11.49 -37.60 -17.31
CA PRO A 57 -11.17 -36.22 -17.00
C PRO A 57 -9.73 -35.85 -17.37
N CYS A 58 -9.57 -34.68 -18.03
CA CYS A 58 -8.28 -34.16 -18.38
C CYS A 58 -7.50 -33.66 -17.17
N PRO A 59 -6.19 -33.91 -17.06
CA PRO A 59 -5.38 -33.36 -15.97
C PRO A 59 -5.30 -31.83 -16.04
N THR A 60 -5.22 -31.19 -14.88
CA THR A 60 -5.08 -29.74 -14.77
C THR A 60 -3.72 -29.39 -14.18
N ALA A 61 -3.12 -28.31 -14.67
CA ALA A 61 -1.93 -27.72 -14.09
C ALA A 61 -2.27 -26.32 -13.57
N THR A 62 -1.90 -26.03 -12.32
CA THR A 62 -2.07 -24.72 -11.72
C THR A 62 -0.72 -24.05 -11.57
N SER A 63 -0.58 -22.84 -12.12
CA SER A 63 0.57 -21.96 -11.95
C SER A 63 0.18 -20.84 -11.00
N THR A 64 1.05 -20.57 -10.03
CA THR A 64 0.85 -19.47 -9.06
C THR A 64 1.99 -18.47 -9.22
N SER A 65 1.67 -17.18 -9.23
CA SER A 65 2.67 -16.11 -9.22
C SER A 65 2.39 -15.15 -8.08
N GLU A 66 3.46 -14.70 -7.43
CA GLU A 66 3.44 -13.64 -6.41
C GLU A 66 4.34 -12.52 -6.91
N GLY A 67 3.87 -11.29 -6.84
CA GLY A 67 4.62 -10.10 -7.23
C GLY A 67 4.84 -9.15 -6.06
N HIS A 68 6.08 -8.70 -5.88
CA HIS A 68 6.41 -7.58 -5.00
C HIS A 68 7.00 -6.46 -5.84
N GLU A 69 6.52 -5.24 -5.64
CA GLU A 69 6.97 -4.10 -6.41
C GLU A 69 7.25 -2.91 -5.51
N THR A 70 8.40 -2.26 -5.75
CA THR A 70 8.77 -1.02 -5.07
C THR A 70 8.27 0.16 -5.89
N GLU A 71 7.37 0.94 -5.32
CA GLU A 71 6.67 2.04 -5.95
C GLU A 71 7.08 3.36 -5.32
N PRO A 72 7.91 4.17 -5.99
CA PRO A 72 8.14 5.55 -5.57
C PRO A 72 6.94 6.42 -5.86
N GLY A 73 6.65 7.35 -4.97
CA GLY A 73 5.51 8.25 -5.09
C GLY A 73 5.73 9.55 -4.34
N PHE A 74 4.75 10.42 -4.44
CA PHE A 74 4.71 11.69 -3.72
C PHE A 74 3.32 11.90 -3.14
N GLY A 75 3.27 12.70 -2.09
CA GLY A 75 2.02 12.93 -1.38
C GLY A 75 1.99 14.23 -0.62
N ALA A 76 0.84 14.48 -0.04
CA ALA A 76 0.61 15.58 0.87
C ALA A 76 -0.16 15.09 2.10
N ARG A 77 0.01 15.82 3.21
CA ARG A 77 -0.71 15.52 4.44
C ARG A 77 -1.18 16.80 5.12
N ILE A 78 -2.24 16.64 5.88
CA ILE A 78 -2.79 17.65 6.79
C ILE A 78 -2.91 17.00 8.16
N GLY A 79 -2.48 17.72 9.20
CA GLY A 79 -2.61 17.31 10.60
C GLY A 79 -3.35 18.36 11.42
N TYR A 80 -4.15 17.89 12.36
CA TYR A 80 -4.78 18.73 13.37
C TYR A 80 -4.37 18.26 14.76
N ASN A 81 -3.56 19.05 15.45
CA ASN A 81 -3.07 18.76 16.79
C ASN A 81 -4.18 18.99 17.81
N LEU A 82 -4.74 17.92 18.36
CA LEU A 82 -5.70 17.97 19.47
C LEU A 82 -4.98 18.34 20.77
N THR A 83 -3.82 17.74 20.97
CA THR A 83 -2.88 18.02 22.07
C THR A 83 -1.47 18.03 21.52
N LYS A 84 -0.45 18.30 22.35
CA LYS A 84 0.96 18.14 21.92
C LYS A 84 1.34 16.70 21.56
N ASP A 85 0.65 15.73 22.13
CA ASP A 85 0.97 14.30 22.02
C ASP A 85 0.01 13.55 21.10
N PHE A 86 -1.10 14.19 20.64
CA PHE A 86 -2.12 13.55 19.83
C PHE A 86 -2.56 14.44 18.66
N THR A 87 -2.49 13.87 17.44
CA THR A 87 -2.81 14.57 16.19
C THR A 87 -3.76 13.72 15.36
N LEU A 88 -4.79 14.32 14.78
CA LEU A 88 -5.56 13.75 13.68
C LEU A 88 -4.85 14.05 12.38
N GLU A 89 -4.75 13.06 11.48
CA GLU A 89 -4.06 13.20 10.20
C GLU A 89 -4.91 12.73 9.03
N ALA A 90 -4.77 13.42 7.90
CA ALA A 90 -5.19 12.97 6.59
C ALA A 90 -4.00 13.02 5.65
N GLU A 91 -3.78 11.97 4.88
CA GLU A 91 -2.66 11.83 3.95
C GLU A 91 -3.14 11.29 2.61
N GLY A 92 -2.64 11.88 1.53
CA GLY A 92 -2.84 11.40 0.17
C GLY A 92 -1.51 11.16 -0.50
N ASN A 93 -1.32 9.96 -1.11
CA ASN A 93 -0.13 9.60 -1.87
C ASN A 93 -0.51 9.20 -3.28
N PHE A 94 0.35 9.52 -4.24
CA PHE A 94 0.24 9.11 -5.62
C PHE A 94 1.53 8.44 -6.08
N PHE A 95 1.41 7.22 -6.59
CA PHE A 95 2.48 6.38 -7.13
C PHE A 95 2.31 6.30 -8.64
N PRO A 96 3.05 7.10 -9.43
CA PRO A 96 2.81 7.29 -10.86
C PRO A 96 3.29 6.13 -11.73
N ARG A 97 4.04 5.18 -11.17
CA ARG A 97 4.68 4.11 -11.94
C ARG A 97 3.62 3.18 -12.53
N GLU A 98 3.62 3.07 -13.84
CA GLU A 98 2.88 2.06 -14.58
C GLU A 98 3.80 0.88 -14.87
N ARG A 99 3.38 -0.31 -14.51
CA ARG A 99 4.04 -1.55 -14.90
C ARG A 99 3.01 -2.46 -15.53
N GLU A 100 3.46 -3.21 -16.53
CA GLU A 100 2.62 -4.07 -17.37
C GLU A 100 1.77 -5.07 -16.58
N PHE A 101 2.21 -5.45 -15.35
CA PHE A 101 1.49 -6.43 -14.51
C PHE A 101 1.31 -5.96 -13.06
N GLY A 102 1.60 -4.69 -12.77
CA GLY A 102 1.60 -4.13 -11.40
C GLY A 102 0.31 -3.45 -10.97
N GLY A 103 -0.81 -3.64 -11.67
CA GLY A 103 -2.08 -2.97 -11.34
C GLY A 103 -2.14 -1.50 -11.72
N GLY A 104 -1.16 -1.00 -12.51
CA GLY A 104 -1.08 0.37 -12.98
C GLY A 104 -0.68 1.37 -11.89
N ARG A 105 -1.03 2.65 -12.11
CA ARG A 105 -0.82 3.72 -11.13
C ARG A 105 -1.63 3.50 -9.86
N LYS A 106 -1.06 3.91 -8.73
CA LYS A 106 -1.72 3.76 -7.42
C LYS A 106 -1.98 5.12 -6.78
N SER A 107 -3.17 5.28 -6.21
CA SER A 107 -3.53 6.44 -5.38
C SER A 107 -3.97 5.94 -4.03
N GLN A 108 -3.43 6.53 -2.96
CA GLN A 108 -3.71 6.16 -1.58
C GLN A 108 -4.30 7.36 -0.84
N ALA A 109 -5.32 7.12 -0.02
CA ALA A 109 -5.86 8.08 0.91
C ALA A 109 -6.00 7.43 2.29
N LEU A 110 -5.36 8.02 3.30
CA LEU A 110 -5.28 7.53 4.67
C LEU A 110 -5.78 8.60 5.63
N PHE A 111 -6.53 8.20 6.64
CA PHE A 111 -7.05 9.09 7.69
C PHE A 111 -6.86 8.41 9.03
N GLY A 112 -6.42 9.13 10.04
CA GLY A 112 -6.26 8.50 11.34
C GLY A 112 -5.57 9.36 12.35
N VAL A 113 -4.83 8.71 13.23
CA VAL A 113 -4.24 9.34 14.40
C VAL A 113 -2.73 9.11 14.44
N LYS A 114 -2.07 10.10 15.01
CA LYS A 114 -0.67 10.03 15.43
C LYS A 114 -0.63 10.36 16.92
N ALA A 115 -0.03 9.48 17.72
CA ALA A 115 0.09 9.63 19.16
C ALA A 115 1.51 9.32 19.63
N GLY A 116 2.07 10.14 20.53
CA GLY A 116 3.44 9.94 21.01
C GLY A 116 3.94 11.06 21.88
N LYS A 117 5.23 11.34 21.83
CA LYS A 117 5.88 12.39 22.62
C LYS A 117 6.54 13.41 21.71
N ARG A 118 6.26 14.67 22.00
CA ARG A 118 6.90 15.83 21.36
C ARG A 118 7.87 16.48 22.34
N PHE A 119 9.10 16.60 21.91
CA PHE A 119 10.20 17.30 22.58
C PHE A 119 10.43 18.66 21.90
N GLU A 120 11.36 19.46 22.40
CA GLU A 120 11.64 20.80 21.84
C GLU A 120 12.09 20.76 20.38
N GLN A 121 13.00 19.84 20.03
CA GLN A 121 13.60 19.75 18.70
C GLN A 121 13.21 18.50 17.93
N ALA A 122 12.54 17.53 18.56
CA ALA A 122 12.16 16.27 17.94
C ALA A 122 10.82 15.75 18.47
N GLY A 123 10.24 14.79 17.78
CA GLY A 123 9.08 14.07 18.23
C GLY A 123 9.10 12.61 17.75
N VAL A 124 8.59 11.72 18.57
CA VAL A 124 8.43 10.30 18.23
C VAL A 124 7.00 9.89 18.49
N PHE A 125 6.36 9.33 17.46
CA PHE A 125 4.95 8.98 17.51
C PHE A 125 4.72 7.60 16.90
N ALA A 126 3.65 6.94 17.34
CA ALA A 126 3.01 5.86 16.64
C ALA A 126 1.88 6.41 15.78
N LYS A 127 1.62 5.79 14.64
CA LYS A 127 0.50 6.14 13.76
C LYS A 127 -0.40 4.94 13.52
N ALA A 128 -1.71 5.22 13.34
CA ALA A 128 -2.71 4.24 12.95
C ALA A 128 -3.72 4.92 12.03
N ARG A 129 -3.77 4.52 10.74
CA ARG A 129 -4.52 5.23 9.71
C ARG A 129 -5.26 4.25 8.78
N PRO A 130 -6.57 4.04 8.97
CA PRO A 130 -7.42 3.41 7.97
C PRO A 130 -7.53 4.26 6.70
N GLY A 131 -7.85 3.63 5.58
CA GLY A 131 -8.05 4.30 4.31
C GLY A 131 -8.20 3.34 3.15
N PHE A 132 -7.81 3.78 1.97
CA PHE A 132 -7.88 2.96 0.75
C PHE A 132 -6.70 3.18 -0.17
N VAL A 133 -6.43 2.15 -0.96
CA VAL A 133 -5.52 2.21 -2.10
C VAL A 133 -6.34 1.88 -3.35
N ARG A 134 -6.26 2.73 -4.36
CA ARG A 134 -6.87 2.55 -5.68
C ARG A 134 -5.80 2.24 -6.70
N PHE A 135 -5.97 1.13 -7.39
CA PHE A 135 -5.18 0.70 -8.54
C PHE A 135 -5.89 1.12 -9.82
N SER A 136 -5.19 1.73 -10.77
CA SER A 136 -5.79 2.16 -12.04
C SER A 136 -6.15 0.99 -12.96
N GLU A 137 -5.45 -0.13 -12.80
CA GLU A 137 -5.60 -1.37 -13.57
C GLU A 137 -5.75 -2.58 -12.65
N GLY A 138 -6.61 -2.45 -11.65
CA GLY A 138 -6.75 -3.43 -10.57
C GLY A 138 -7.60 -4.65 -10.89
N ASP A 139 -8.29 -4.71 -12.06
CA ASP A 139 -9.14 -5.83 -12.44
C ASP A 139 -9.29 -5.95 -13.97
N LEU A 140 -9.19 -7.15 -14.52
CA LEU A 140 -9.40 -7.46 -15.93
C LEU A 140 -10.80 -8.03 -16.16
N SER A 141 -11.83 -7.27 -15.85
CA SER A 141 -13.22 -7.75 -15.87
C SER A 141 -14.01 -7.36 -17.11
N ARG A 142 -13.62 -6.31 -17.82
CA ARG A 142 -14.37 -5.78 -18.94
C ARG A 142 -13.88 -6.38 -20.27
N PRO A 143 -14.75 -7.08 -21.06
CA PRO A 143 -14.38 -7.49 -22.41
C PRO A 143 -14.01 -6.29 -23.27
N ARG A 144 -12.94 -6.39 -24.03
CA ARG A 144 -12.50 -5.32 -24.95
C ARG A 144 -13.40 -5.28 -26.19
N PRO A 145 -14.07 -4.17 -26.48
CA PRO A 145 -14.93 -4.08 -27.66
C PRO A 145 -14.10 -4.19 -28.95
N GLY A 146 -14.66 -4.83 -29.97
CA GLY A 146 -14.03 -4.95 -31.30
C GLY A 146 -12.94 -6.02 -31.43
N ILE A 147 -12.62 -6.76 -30.37
CA ILE A 147 -11.71 -7.89 -30.44
C ILE A 147 -12.52 -9.19 -30.38
N ALA A 148 -12.43 -10.00 -31.46
CA ALA A 148 -12.96 -11.35 -31.48
C ALA A 148 -12.04 -12.27 -30.67
N CYS A 149 -12.41 -12.52 -29.43
CA CYS A 149 -11.68 -13.48 -28.60
C CYS A 149 -12.20 -14.90 -28.84
N ILE A 150 -11.33 -15.76 -29.33
CA ILE A 150 -11.66 -17.18 -29.49
C ILE A 150 -11.86 -17.78 -28.08
N ALA A 151 -12.80 -18.70 -27.93
CA ALA A 151 -13.09 -19.38 -26.67
C ALA A 151 -11.95 -20.35 -26.30
N VAL A 152 -10.80 -19.79 -25.91
CA VAL A 152 -9.63 -20.52 -25.41
C VAL A 152 -9.59 -20.40 -23.89
N PHE A 153 -9.31 -21.47 -23.18
CA PHE A 153 -9.15 -21.46 -21.74
C PHE A 153 -7.70 -21.79 -21.35
N PRO A 154 -7.05 -20.99 -20.50
CA PRO A 154 -7.47 -19.69 -19.95
C PRO A 154 -7.50 -18.58 -21.01
N PRO A 155 -8.42 -17.60 -20.91
CA PRO A 155 -8.58 -16.59 -21.93
C PRO A 155 -7.38 -15.63 -21.97
N PRO A 156 -6.94 -15.17 -23.17
CA PRO A 156 -5.84 -14.21 -23.30
C PRO A 156 -6.18 -12.88 -22.62
N ALA A 157 -5.20 -12.29 -21.93
CA ALA A 157 -5.38 -10.99 -21.25
C ALA A 157 -5.71 -9.86 -22.23
N ALA A 158 -5.25 -9.94 -23.48
CA ALA A 158 -5.57 -8.99 -24.55
C ALA A 158 -7.07 -8.87 -24.86
N CYS A 159 -7.87 -9.87 -24.49
CA CYS A 159 -9.32 -9.86 -24.63
C CYS A 159 -10.04 -8.96 -23.64
N PHE A 160 -9.38 -8.48 -22.62
CA PHE A 160 -9.98 -7.73 -21.53
C PHE A 160 -9.36 -6.33 -21.42
N GLU A 161 -10.17 -5.41 -20.95
CA GLU A 161 -9.76 -4.08 -20.57
C GLU A 161 -9.54 -4.03 -19.06
N ALA A 162 -8.43 -3.43 -18.65
CA ALA A 162 -8.15 -3.19 -17.26
C ALA A 162 -9.08 -2.11 -16.70
N THR A 163 -9.64 -2.35 -15.53
CA THR A 163 -10.55 -1.43 -14.84
C THR A 163 -9.99 -1.05 -13.47
N PRO A 164 -10.24 0.19 -13.02
CA PRO A 164 -9.78 0.61 -11.70
C PRO A 164 -10.46 -0.18 -10.58
N LYS A 165 -9.68 -0.54 -9.55
CA LYS A 165 -10.20 -1.19 -8.35
C LYS A 165 -9.66 -0.53 -7.09
N THR A 166 -10.52 -0.37 -6.09
CA THR A 166 -10.19 0.24 -4.80
C THR A 166 -10.24 -0.82 -3.72
N HIS A 167 -9.21 -0.86 -2.87
CA HIS A 167 -9.07 -1.80 -1.77
C HIS A 167 -8.96 -1.03 -0.46
N PHE A 168 -9.51 -1.60 0.62
CA PHE A 168 -9.30 -1.09 1.96
C PHE A 168 -7.84 -1.25 2.36
N ALA A 169 -7.31 -0.22 3.02
CA ALA A 169 -5.95 -0.21 3.54
C ALA A 169 -5.93 0.26 4.99
N PHE A 170 -4.97 -0.25 5.76
CA PHE A 170 -4.72 0.16 7.13
C PHE A 170 -3.22 0.33 7.34
N ASP A 171 -2.78 1.54 7.67
CA ASP A 171 -1.36 1.86 7.86
C ASP A 171 -1.04 1.97 9.35
N LEU A 172 -0.08 1.17 9.79
CA LEU A 172 0.46 1.13 11.16
C LEU A 172 1.95 1.37 11.12
N GLY A 173 2.46 2.23 12.01
CA GLY A 173 3.90 2.47 12.02
C GLY A 173 4.36 3.50 13.01
N GLY A 174 5.62 3.91 12.83
CA GLY A 174 6.29 4.95 13.58
C GLY A 174 6.51 6.21 12.77
N VAL A 175 6.58 7.32 13.47
CA VAL A 175 6.87 8.65 12.92
C VAL A 175 7.95 9.29 13.76
N PHE A 176 8.96 9.80 13.10
CA PHE A 176 9.96 10.66 13.69
C PHE A 176 9.85 12.06 13.06
N GLU A 177 9.75 13.08 13.90
CA GLU A 177 9.71 14.48 13.47
C GLU A 177 10.91 15.23 14.05
N TYR A 178 11.54 16.04 13.21
CA TYR A 178 12.57 16.98 13.60
C TYR A 178 12.09 18.41 13.35
N TYR A 179 12.29 19.30 14.32
CA TYR A 179 11.81 20.69 14.29
C TYR A 179 12.99 21.66 14.17
N PRO A 180 13.49 21.97 12.95
CA PRO A 180 14.55 22.93 12.74
C PRO A 180 14.13 24.35 13.14
N SER A 181 12.83 24.64 13.16
CA SER A 181 12.25 25.88 13.65
C SER A 181 10.90 25.63 14.30
N ARG A 182 10.39 26.64 14.97
CA ARG A 182 9.03 26.57 15.57
C ARG A 182 7.92 26.34 14.52
N ARG A 183 8.15 26.65 13.24
CA ARG A 183 7.15 26.54 12.15
C ARG A 183 7.42 25.40 11.17
N THR A 184 8.65 24.96 11.06
CA THR A 184 9.06 23.96 10.08
C THR A 184 9.26 22.63 10.76
N LEU A 185 8.85 21.55 10.09
CA LEU A 185 9.11 20.19 10.52
C LEU A 185 9.65 19.37 9.35
N ILE A 186 10.60 18.49 9.64
CA ILE A 186 11.05 17.41 8.77
C ILE A 186 10.53 16.12 9.39
N ARG A 187 9.92 15.28 8.58
CA ARG A 187 9.28 14.06 9.05
C ARG A 187 9.77 12.84 8.31
N PHE A 188 9.96 11.77 9.06
CA PHE A 188 10.25 10.43 8.58
C PHE A 188 9.16 9.50 9.07
N ASP A 189 8.56 8.76 8.15
CA ASP A 189 7.56 7.74 8.44
C ASP A 189 8.10 6.38 8.02
N ALA A 190 7.79 5.35 8.81
CA ALA A 190 8.00 3.97 8.44
C ALA A 190 6.90 3.11 9.06
N GLY A 191 6.37 2.18 8.28
CA GLY A 191 5.30 1.33 8.76
C GLY A 191 4.89 0.24 7.78
N ASP A 192 3.84 -0.46 8.15
CA ASP A 192 3.20 -1.52 7.39
C ASP A 192 1.83 -1.03 6.91
N THR A 193 1.66 -0.98 5.59
CA THR A 193 0.37 -0.73 4.96
C THR A 193 -0.28 -2.07 4.64
N ILE A 194 -1.21 -2.47 5.46
CA ILE A 194 -2.00 -3.70 5.32
C ILE A 194 -3.09 -3.43 4.29
N ILE A 195 -3.09 -4.14 3.16
CA ILE A 195 -4.10 -3.99 2.10
C ILE A 195 -4.94 -5.26 2.03
N ARG A 196 -6.27 -5.09 2.09
CA ARG A 196 -7.21 -6.18 1.90
C ARG A 196 -7.70 -6.19 0.46
N PHE A 197 -7.17 -7.12 -0.32
CA PHE A 197 -7.65 -7.39 -1.67
C PHE A 197 -8.93 -8.21 -1.63
N GLY A 198 -9.94 -7.81 -2.42
CA GLY A 198 -11.04 -8.69 -2.78
C GLY A 198 -10.64 -9.55 -3.99
N GLU A 199 -11.36 -10.62 -4.25
CA GLU A 199 -11.17 -11.42 -5.48
C GLU A 199 -11.18 -10.52 -6.72
N HIS A 200 -10.21 -10.70 -7.60
CA HIS A 200 -10.06 -9.90 -8.82
C HIS A 200 -9.29 -10.67 -9.89
N ARG A 201 -9.43 -10.22 -11.14
CA ARG A 201 -8.77 -10.80 -12.31
C ARG A 201 -7.50 -10.05 -12.64
N VAL A 202 -6.42 -10.79 -12.85
CA VAL A 202 -5.09 -10.23 -13.11
C VAL A 202 -4.45 -10.90 -14.32
N PRO A 203 -3.53 -10.19 -15.02
CA PRO A 203 -2.73 -10.82 -16.06
C PRO A 203 -1.68 -11.72 -15.43
N ILE A 204 -1.56 -12.95 -15.93
CA ILE A 204 -0.51 -13.90 -15.53
C ILE A 204 0.30 -14.28 -16.76
N VAL A 205 1.61 -14.21 -16.61
CA VAL A 205 2.55 -14.71 -17.64
C VAL A 205 2.74 -16.20 -17.46
N ILE A 206 2.41 -16.96 -18.49
CA ILE A 206 2.69 -18.39 -18.54
C ILE A 206 3.89 -18.61 -19.48
N ASP A 207 4.95 -19.20 -18.93
CA ASP A 207 6.05 -19.73 -19.73
C ASP A 207 5.71 -21.19 -20.06
N PRO A 208 5.50 -21.55 -21.34
CA PRO A 208 5.14 -22.91 -21.72
C PRO A 208 6.24 -23.92 -21.51
N GLY A 209 7.43 -23.55 -21.04
CA GLY A 209 8.52 -24.48 -20.70
C GLY A 209 9.14 -25.24 -21.90
N SER A 210 8.62 -25.06 -23.09
CA SER A 210 8.96 -25.82 -24.30
C SER A 210 9.77 -25.01 -25.28
N GLY A 211 10.90 -24.41 -24.90
CA GLY A 211 11.88 -23.85 -25.85
C GLY A 211 11.38 -22.90 -26.96
N SER A 212 10.08 -22.67 -27.06
CA SER A 212 9.45 -21.84 -28.10
C SER A 212 9.58 -20.33 -27.87
N GLY A 213 10.04 -19.91 -26.70
CA GLY A 213 10.28 -18.49 -26.35
C GLY A 213 9.04 -17.59 -26.31
N VAL A 214 7.85 -18.10 -26.61
CA VAL A 214 6.61 -17.32 -26.65
C VAL A 214 5.94 -17.35 -25.28
N ARG A 215 6.09 -16.25 -24.52
CA ARG A 215 5.34 -16.03 -23.29
C ARG A 215 3.88 -15.73 -23.62
N GLN A 216 2.98 -16.45 -22.99
CA GLN A 216 1.55 -16.18 -23.08
C GLN A 216 1.08 -15.38 -21.87
N VAL A 217 0.36 -14.28 -22.09
CA VAL A 217 -0.29 -13.51 -21.03
C VAL A 217 -1.77 -13.89 -21.03
N VAL A 218 -2.21 -14.47 -19.93
CA VAL A 218 -3.59 -14.95 -19.77
C VAL A 218 -4.23 -14.30 -18.55
N VAL A 219 -5.56 -14.39 -18.47
CA VAL A 219 -6.29 -13.92 -17.28
C VAL A 219 -6.29 -15.02 -16.24
N GLY A 220 -5.77 -14.70 -15.07
CA GLY A 220 -5.89 -15.52 -13.87
C GLY A 220 -6.81 -14.86 -12.84
N THR A 221 -7.13 -15.61 -11.80
CA THR A 221 -7.89 -15.10 -10.64
C THR A 221 -6.96 -14.99 -9.45
N ALA A 222 -6.93 -13.81 -8.83
CA ALA A 222 -6.34 -13.59 -7.54
C ALA A 222 -7.43 -13.73 -6.47
N PRO A 223 -7.29 -14.65 -5.49
CA PRO A 223 -8.26 -14.79 -4.41
C PRO A 223 -8.25 -13.58 -3.49
N SER A 224 -9.28 -13.47 -2.65
CA SER A 224 -9.27 -12.44 -1.61
C SER A 224 -8.20 -12.75 -0.58
N GLU A 225 -7.30 -11.80 -0.35
CA GLU A 225 -6.24 -11.96 0.64
C GLU A 225 -5.89 -10.62 1.31
N THR A 226 -5.15 -10.70 2.40
CA THR A 226 -4.59 -9.53 3.09
C THR A 226 -3.09 -9.57 2.94
N THR A 227 -2.53 -8.48 2.43
CA THR A 227 -1.09 -8.34 2.21
C THR A 227 -0.48 -7.31 3.15
N HIS A 228 0.77 -7.54 3.53
CA HIS A 228 1.59 -6.64 4.32
C HIS A 228 2.59 -5.94 3.40
N ASN A 229 2.57 -4.60 3.41
CA ASN A 229 3.32 -3.80 2.46
C ASN A 229 4.12 -2.74 3.23
N PHE A 230 5.44 -2.86 3.22
CA PHE A 230 6.26 -1.84 3.85
C PHE A 230 6.12 -0.50 3.12
N GLN A 231 5.84 0.56 3.89
CA GLN A 231 5.81 1.92 3.37
C GLN A 231 6.75 2.81 4.19
N GLY A 232 7.61 3.56 3.50
CA GLY A 232 8.44 4.59 4.08
C GLY A 232 8.20 5.93 3.42
N SER A 233 8.30 7.03 4.17
CA SER A 233 8.25 8.36 3.58
C SER A 233 9.16 9.36 4.30
N ILE A 234 9.58 10.38 3.54
CA ILE A 234 10.27 11.56 4.05
C ILE A 234 9.53 12.80 3.55
N GLY A 235 9.33 13.77 4.42
CA GLY A 235 8.60 14.98 4.06
C GLY A 235 9.02 16.21 4.82
N ILE A 236 8.57 17.34 4.32
CA ILE A 236 8.71 18.64 4.96
C ILE A 236 7.32 19.25 5.16
N GLY A 237 7.14 19.96 6.27
CA GLY A 237 5.86 20.58 6.59
C GLY A 237 6.00 21.90 7.35
N VAL A 238 4.88 22.61 7.41
CA VAL A 238 4.73 23.85 8.13
C VAL A 238 3.63 23.69 9.18
N ARG A 239 3.83 24.31 10.35
CA ARG A 239 2.92 24.33 11.50
C ARG A 239 2.45 25.74 11.77
N PHE A 240 1.17 25.92 11.96
CA PHE A 240 0.52 27.23 12.22
C PHE A 240 -0.73 27.11 13.10
#